data_a41a4dbe5f06ee66f13643c5006533b7
#
_entry.id   a41a4dbe5f06ee66f13643c5006533b7
#
_cell.length_a   1.000
_cell.length_b   1.000
_cell.length_c   1.000
_cell.angle_alpha   90.00
_cell.angle_beta   90.00
_cell.angle_gamma   90.00
#
_symmetry.space_group_name_H-M   'P 1'
#
loop_
_entity.id
_entity.type
_entity.pdbx_description
1 polymer ?
#
loop_
_entity_poly.entity_id
_entity_poly.type
_entity_poly.pdbx_seq_one_letter_code
_entity_poly.pdbx_strand_id
1 'polypeptide(L)'
;MLFMVIEKFRNQDGKAVYRKLRDAGRSLPDGLKFVASYVSADLGRCFQLMETDDVTLFQRWIADWQEVVEFEVVPVVEGKTTREALAPIL
;
A
#
# COMPACT_ATOMS: atom_id res chain seq x y z
N MET A 1 -11.67 5.50 3.51
CA MET A 1 -10.64 5.28 4.55
C MET A 1 -9.25 5.22 3.93
N LEU A 2 -8.28 5.66 4.69
CA LEU A 2 -6.89 5.72 4.28
C LEU A 2 -6.11 4.52 4.83
N PHE A 3 -5.23 3.95 4.01
CA PHE A 3 -4.44 2.77 4.38
C PHE A 3 -2.99 2.96 3.96
N MET A 4 -2.08 2.58 4.84
CA MET A 4 -0.68 2.40 4.47
C MET A 4 -0.48 0.94 4.10
N VAL A 5 -0.06 0.70 2.86
CA VAL A 5 0.27 -0.63 2.36
C VAL A 5 1.77 -0.77 2.40
N ILE A 6 2.26 -1.68 3.22
CA ILE A 6 3.68 -1.96 3.32
C ILE A 6 3.96 -3.21 2.50
N GLU A 7 4.79 -3.06 1.48
CA GLU A 7 5.10 -4.10 0.52
C GLU A 7 6.55 -4.53 0.71
N LYS A 8 6.76 -5.78 1.05
CA LYS A 8 8.09 -6.37 1.12
C LYS A 8 8.32 -7.17 -0.15
N PHE A 9 9.36 -6.84 -0.91
CA PHE A 9 9.65 -7.52 -2.16
C PHE A 9 10.22 -8.91 -1.88
N ARG A 10 9.56 -9.95 -2.43
CA ARG A 10 9.98 -11.33 -2.22
C ARG A 10 11.37 -11.57 -2.82
N ASN A 11 12.18 -12.32 -2.09
CA ASN A 11 13.54 -12.65 -2.49
C ASN A 11 14.42 -11.40 -2.71
N GLN A 12 14.03 -10.27 -2.12
CA GLN A 12 14.71 -8.99 -2.33
C GLN A 12 14.81 -8.63 -3.83
N ASP A 13 13.85 -9.08 -4.62
CA ASP A 13 13.87 -8.89 -6.07
C ASP A 13 12.97 -7.73 -6.50
N GLY A 14 13.45 -6.52 -6.27
CA GLY A 14 12.74 -5.31 -6.70
C GLY A 14 12.58 -5.21 -8.21
N LYS A 15 13.51 -5.78 -8.98
CA LYS A 15 13.41 -5.77 -10.45
C LYS A 15 12.19 -6.56 -10.93
N ALA A 16 11.89 -7.71 -10.31
CA ALA A 16 10.72 -8.50 -10.65
C ALA A 16 9.43 -7.69 -10.45
N VAL A 17 9.34 -6.94 -9.34
CA VAL A 17 8.21 -6.06 -9.04
C VAL A 17 8.06 -4.98 -10.11
N TYR A 18 9.14 -4.31 -10.45
CA TYR A 18 9.10 -3.22 -11.44
C TYR A 18 8.90 -3.69 -12.87
N ARG A 19 9.36 -4.90 -13.22
CA ARG A 19 9.02 -5.51 -14.52
C ARG A 19 7.52 -5.75 -14.64
N LYS A 20 6.90 -6.29 -13.59
CA LYS A 20 5.46 -6.51 -13.57
C LYS A 20 4.69 -5.19 -13.65
N LEU A 21 5.13 -4.17 -12.90
CA LEU A 21 4.53 -2.84 -12.96
C LEU A 21 4.62 -2.23 -14.36
N ARG A 22 5.78 -2.35 -15.00
CA ARG A 22 5.99 -1.88 -16.37
C ARG A 22 5.05 -2.57 -17.36
N ASP A 23 4.91 -3.88 -17.25
CA ASP A 23 4.22 -4.70 -18.24
C ASP A 23 2.71 -4.73 -18.05
N ALA A 24 2.22 -4.64 -16.81
CA ALA A 24 0.81 -4.79 -16.48
C ALA A 24 0.19 -3.58 -15.75
N GLY A 25 1.00 -2.59 -15.38
CA GLY A 25 0.54 -1.47 -14.55
C GLY A 25 0.21 -1.91 -13.13
N ARG A 26 -0.41 -1.02 -12.35
CA ARG A 26 -0.79 -1.32 -10.96
C ARG A 26 -1.92 -2.34 -10.85
N SER A 27 -2.75 -2.45 -11.88
CA SER A 27 -3.90 -3.36 -11.91
C SER A 27 -4.88 -3.13 -10.76
N LEU A 28 -5.12 -1.87 -10.43
CA LEU A 28 -6.02 -1.49 -9.34
C LEU A 28 -7.48 -1.74 -9.74
N PRO A 29 -8.26 -2.48 -8.93
CA PRO A 29 -9.70 -2.56 -9.14
C PRO A 29 -10.37 -1.21 -8.91
N ASP A 30 -11.51 -0.98 -9.56
CA ASP A 30 -12.29 0.24 -9.37
C ASP A 30 -12.65 0.42 -7.89
N GLY A 31 -12.45 1.63 -7.37
CA GLY A 31 -12.74 1.96 -5.97
C GLY A 31 -11.53 1.83 -5.04
N LEU A 32 -10.42 1.26 -5.50
CA LEU A 32 -9.15 1.29 -4.78
C LEU A 32 -8.26 2.35 -5.42
N LYS A 33 -7.96 3.42 -4.67
CA LYS A 33 -7.27 4.59 -5.19
C LYS A 33 -5.84 4.66 -4.71
N PHE A 34 -4.92 4.90 -5.62
CA PHE A 34 -3.52 5.23 -5.32
C PHE A 34 -3.41 6.70 -4.91
N VAL A 35 -2.73 6.97 -3.79
CA VAL A 35 -2.45 8.34 -3.33
C VAL A 35 -0.98 8.69 -3.52
N ALA A 36 -0.07 7.89 -2.97
CA ALA A 36 1.36 8.11 -3.05
C ALA A 36 2.13 6.82 -2.78
N SER A 37 3.38 6.75 -3.23
CA SER A 37 4.26 5.63 -2.88
C SER A 37 5.68 6.10 -2.64
N TYR A 38 6.36 5.40 -1.74
CA TYR A 38 7.75 5.66 -1.37
C TYR A 38 8.47 4.33 -1.28
N VAL A 39 9.59 4.21 -1.96
CA VAL A 39 10.39 2.98 -1.97
C VAL A 39 11.61 3.18 -1.09
N SER A 40 11.92 2.17 -0.26
CA SER A 40 13.10 2.23 0.60
C SER A 40 14.38 2.31 -0.22
N ALA A 41 15.40 2.99 0.32
CA ALA A 41 16.65 3.22 -0.40
C ALA A 41 17.38 1.93 -0.79
N ASP A 42 17.14 0.85 -0.05
CA ASP A 42 17.74 -0.46 -0.32
C ASP A 42 16.94 -1.30 -1.35
N LEU A 43 15.85 -0.74 -1.90
CA LEU A 43 15.00 -1.40 -2.88
C LEU A 43 14.32 -2.68 -2.34
N GLY A 44 14.11 -2.74 -1.02
CA GLY A 44 13.52 -3.92 -0.38
C GLY A 44 12.05 -3.80 -0.07
N ARG A 45 11.55 -2.57 0.11
CA ARG A 45 10.15 -2.31 0.51
C ARG A 45 9.58 -1.09 -0.18
N CYS A 46 8.27 -1.11 -0.35
CA CYS A 46 7.49 0.05 -0.77
C CYS A 46 6.45 0.37 0.29
N PHE A 47 6.27 1.65 0.57
CA PHE A 47 5.24 2.18 1.44
C PHE A 47 4.25 2.93 0.57
N GLN A 48 3.06 2.37 0.38
CA GLN A 48 2.08 2.91 -0.56
C GLN A 48 0.84 3.37 0.17
N LEU A 49 0.51 4.64 0.04
CA LEU A 49 -0.69 5.21 0.62
C LEU A 49 -1.85 5.03 -0.35
N MET A 50 -2.92 4.43 0.13
CA MET A 50 -4.08 4.10 -0.69
C MET A 50 -5.38 4.41 0.04
N GLU A 51 -6.44 4.58 -0.73
CA GLU A 51 -7.75 4.93 -0.20
C GLU A 51 -8.83 4.01 -0.78
N THR A 52 -9.71 3.52 0.06
CA THR A 52 -10.91 2.78 -0.34
C THR A 52 -11.94 2.75 0.79
N ASP A 53 -13.19 2.55 0.44
CA ASP A 53 -14.26 2.26 1.39
C ASP A 53 -14.59 0.76 1.46
N ASP A 54 -13.90 -0.06 0.66
CA ASP A 54 -14.12 -1.50 0.58
C ASP A 54 -12.79 -2.25 0.65
N VAL A 55 -12.49 -2.82 1.82
CA VAL A 55 -11.21 -3.53 2.04
C VAL A 55 -11.08 -4.82 1.22
N THR A 56 -12.18 -5.36 0.71
CA THR A 56 -12.10 -6.53 -0.17
C THR A 56 -11.39 -6.22 -1.48
N LEU A 57 -11.35 -4.96 -1.88
CA LEU A 57 -10.60 -4.53 -3.06
C LEU A 57 -9.09 -4.70 -2.88
N PHE A 58 -8.59 -4.57 -1.65
CA PHE A 58 -7.20 -4.93 -1.35
C PHE A 58 -6.96 -6.42 -1.57
N GLN A 59 -7.89 -7.27 -1.17
CA GLN A 59 -7.73 -8.72 -1.33
C GLN A 59 -7.64 -9.10 -2.81
N ARG A 60 -8.46 -8.49 -3.66
CA ARG A 60 -8.40 -8.70 -5.11
C ARG A 60 -7.08 -8.23 -5.72
N TRP A 61 -6.63 -7.05 -5.31
CA TRP A 61 -5.39 -6.48 -5.80
C TRP A 61 -4.18 -7.29 -5.31
N ILE A 62 -4.15 -7.67 -4.05
CA ILE A 62 -3.08 -8.48 -3.46
C ILE A 62 -2.98 -9.84 -4.18
N ALA A 63 -4.10 -10.45 -4.54
CA ALA A 63 -4.09 -11.72 -5.27
C ALA A 63 -3.29 -11.67 -6.57
N ASP A 64 -3.26 -10.50 -7.23
CA ASP A 64 -2.49 -10.30 -8.46
C ASP A 64 -0.98 -10.09 -8.21
N TRP A 65 -0.61 -9.64 -7.00
CA TRP A 65 0.76 -9.21 -6.71
C TRP A 65 1.49 -10.10 -5.70
N GLN A 66 0.79 -11.01 -5.00
CA GLN A 66 1.38 -11.74 -3.88
C GLN A 66 2.50 -12.71 -4.29
N GLU A 67 2.66 -13.03 -5.56
CA GLU A 67 3.79 -13.86 -6.02
C GLU A 67 5.13 -13.12 -5.95
N VAL A 68 5.13 -11.80 -6.03
CA VAL A 68 6.36 -10.99 -5.99
C VAL A 68 6.45 -10.09 -4.77
N VAL A 69 5.37 -9.92 -4.01
CA VAL A 69 5.29 -9.00 -2.85
C VAL A 69 4.59 -9.67 -1.68
N GLU A 70 5.11 -9.46 -0.48
CA GLU A 70 4.39 -9.70 0.78
C GLU A 70 3.74 -8.38 1.22
N PHE A 71 2.49 -8.45 1.67
CA PHE A 71 1.71 -7.26 2.00
C PHE A 71 1.37 -7.17 3.47
N GLU A 72 1.44 -5.94 4.00
CA GLU A 72 0.80 -5.57 5.26
C GLU A 72 -0.07 -4.34 4.97
N VAL A 73 -1.36 -4.39 5.33
CA VAL A 73 -2.31 -3.31 5.08
C VAL A 73 -2.74 -2.72 6.43
N VAL A 74 -2.39 -1.46 6.67
CA VAL A 74 -2.60 -0.80 7.95
C VAL A 74 -3.56 0.37 7.77
N PRO A 75 -4.75 0.35 8.42
CA PRO A 75 -5.61 1.53 8.45
C PRO A 75 -4.89 2.67 9.15
N VAL A 76 -4.92 3.85 8.55
CA VAL A 76 -4.23 5.02 9.10
C VAL A 76 -5.12 6.24 9.05
N VAL A 77 -4.80 7.22 9.87
CA VAL A 77 -5.34 8.58 9.80
C VAL A 77 -4.17 9.55 9.78
N GLU A 78 -4.42 10.77 9.31
CA GLU A 78 -3.39 11.81 9.38
C GLU A 78 -3.07 12.12 10.84
N GLY A 79 -1.81 12.44 11.12
CA GLY A 79 -1.38 12.80 12.48
C GLY A 79 -2.16 13.96 13.07
N LYS A 80 -2.55 14.92 12.23
CA LYS A 80 -3.41 16.04 12.64
C LYS A 80 -4.75 15.54 13.20
N THR A 81 -5.39 14.58 12.53
CA THR A 81 -6.66 14.00 12.96
C THR A 81 -6.53 13.33 14.33
N THR A 82 -5.45 12.58 14.53
CA THR A 82 -5.15 11.94 15.83
C THR A 82 -4.98 13.00 16.92
N ARG A 83 -4.22 14.05 16.66
CA ARG A 83 -3.98 15.11 17.61
C ARG A 83 -5.29 15.81 18.03
N GLU A 84 -6.17 16.06 17.08
CA GLU A 84 -7.49 16.66 17.34
C GLU A 84 -8.39 15.71 18.15
N ALA A 85 -8.36 14.42 17.84
CA ALA A 85 -9.17 13.42 18.54
C ALA A 85 -8.74 13.26 20.01
N LEU A 86 -7.45 13.35 20.30
CA LEU A 86 -6.91 13.18 21.64
C LEU A 86 -6.95 14.45 22.50
N ALA A 87 -6.99 15.62 21.89
CA ALA A 87 -6.92 16.89 22.61
C ALA A 87 -7.89 16.99 23.80
N PRO A 88 -9.18 16.58 23.70
CA PRO A 88 -10.11 16.67 24.82
C PRO A 88 -9.79 15.82 26.04
N ILE A 89 -8.91 14.83 25.90
CA ILE A 89 -8.58 13.86 26.96
C ILE A 89 -7.14 13.95 27.46
N LEU A 90 -6.37 14.91 26.96
CA LEU A 90 -4.98 15.13 27.42
C LEU A 90 -4.91 16.01 28.66
#